data_2e6d51db31299fe7c4e4baf2e0bfc9bd
#
_entry.id   2e6d51db31299fe7c4e4baf2e0bfc9bd
#
_cell.length_a   1.000
_cell.length_b   1.000
_cell.length_c   1.000
_cell.angle_alpha   90.00
_cell.angle_beta   90.00
_cell.angle_gamma   90.00
#
_symmetry.space_group_name_H-M   'P 1'
#
loop_
_entity.id
_entity.type
_entity.pdbx_description
1 polymer ?
#
loop_
_entity_poly.entity_id
_entity_poly.type
_entity_poly.pdbx_seq_one_letter_code
_entity_poly.pdbx_strand_id
1 'polypeptide(L)'
;MSLGIKRKKTAVAEPKIHFSWKEAKRQKSLLIWSGIIVIYGIIFYYLPLGGWLMAFQNYRPIDGLFHSEFVGLQKFQQLFSDATFLRVIRNTLAMGVINLVVTFVAAIAFAVLLNEVRNTIGKKTVQTISYLPHFLSWIIVTGIIHDALSGTGIINELLVNLNVINQPINFFAHKEYFWPIVAFANVWKETGWNAIIYLAAITAIDPSLYEAASIDGAGRWAKIKHVTLPGIRPTIMILLLMNVGNVLNAGFEIQYLLGNGLVQSVSQTIDIYVLNWGISQGDFSIGTAAGIFKSVVSIVLIVIANQIAKRNGD
;
A
#
# COMPACT_ATOMS: atom_id res chain seq x y z
N MET A 1 -24.33 -34.35 43.09
CA MET A 1 -22.89 -34.53 43.40
C MET A 1 -22.10 -34.22 42.15
N SER A 2 -21.73 -32.92 41.94
CA SER A 2 -21.07 -32.43 40.70
C SER A 2 -19.57 -32.32 41.01
N LEU A 3 -18.78 -33.15 40.35
CA LEU A 3 -17.32 -33.14 40.41
C LEU A 3 -16.78 -31.97 39.56
N GLY A 4 -16.41 -30.87 40.22
CA GLY A 4 -15.75 -29.74 39.58
C GLY A 4 -14.29 -30.06 39.24
N ILE A 5 -14.00 -30.39 38.00
CA ILE A 5 -12.63 -30.55 37.49
C ILE A 5 -12.04 -29.15 37.30
N LYS A 6 -11.25 -28.67 38.28
CA LYS A 6 -10.39 -27.50 38.10
C LYS A 6 -9.26 -27.83 37.11
N ARG A 7 -9.38 -27.39 35.85
CA ARG A 7 -8.25 -27.37 34.92
C ARG A 7 -7.17 -26.43 35.45
N LYS A 8 -6.09 -26.99 36.01
CA LYS A 8 -4.85 -26.26 36.26
C LYS A 8 -4.29 -25.76 34.93
N LYS A 9 -4.30 -24.43 34.71
CA LYS A 9 -3.51 -23.79 33.66
C LYS A 9 -2.03 -24.02 34.08
N THR A 10 -1.37 -24.98 33.46
CA THR A 10 0.09 -25.07 33.49
C THR A 10 0.64 -23.89 32.70
N ALA A 11 1.07 -22.87 33.42
CA ALA A 11 1.87 -21.80 32.84
C ALA A 11 3.15 -22.44 32.29
N VAL A 12 3.30 -22.49 30.96
CA VAL A 12 4.58 -22.84 30.33
C VAL A 12 5.54 -21.72 30.71
N ALA A 13 6.52 -22.06 31.60
CA ALA A 13 7.53 -21.11 31.99
C ALA A 13 8.31 -20.67 30.75
N GLU A 14 8.30 -19.39 30.44
CA GLU A 14 9.13 -18.83 29.35
C GLU A 14 10.59 -19.19 29.64
N PRO A 15 11.33 -19.74 28.67
CA PRO A 15 12.73 -20.05 28.86
C PRO A 15 13.49 -18.75 29.15
N LYS A 16 14.08 -18.64 30.32
CA LYS A 16 14.99 -17.53 30.65
C LYS A 16 16.19 -17.61 29.71
N ILE A 17 16.24 -16.71 28.73
CA ILE A 17 17.35 -16.61 27.80
C ILE A 17 18.59 -16.14 28.60
N HIS A 18 19.46 -17.05 28.95
CA HIS A 18 20.77 -16.73 29.51
C HIS A 18 21.80 -16.62 28.40
N PHE A 19 22.41 -15.44 28.27
CA PHE A 19 23.51 -15.25 27.33
C PHE A 19 24.68 -16.14 27.73
N SER A 20 25.12 -17.05 26.86
CA SER A 20 26.25 -17.93 27.03
C SER A 20 27.33 -17.68 25.98
N TRP A 21 28.54 -17.31 26.42
CA TRP A 21 29.69 -17.11 25.57
C TRP A 21 30.07 -18.40 24.77
N LYS A 22 29.79 -19.58 25.31
CA LYS A 22 30.04 -20.85 24.66
C LYS A 22 29.10 -21.07 23.48
N GLU A 23 27.84 -20.67 23.62
CA GLU A 23 26.85 -20.72 22.52
C GLU A 23 27.14 -19.65 21.48
N ALA A 24 27.51 -18.43 21.88
CA ALA A 24 27.91 -17.39 20.98
C ALA A 24 29.09 -17.79 20.09
N LYS A 25 30.12 -18.45 20.67
CA LYS A 25 31.23 -18.99 19.89
C LYS A 25 30.81 -20.11 18.92
N ARG A 26 29.84 -20.93 19.29
CA ARG A 26 29.28 -21.98 18.41
C ARG A 26 28.49 -21.38 17.25
N GLN A 27 27.82 -20.26 17.49
CA GLN A 27 26.99 -19.56 16.51
C GLN A 27 27.70 -18.35 15.88
N LYS A 28 29.04 -18.32 15.88
CA LYS A 28 29.82 -17.17 15.36
C LYS A 28 29.44 -16.72 13.94
N SER A 29 29.12 -17.66 13.06
CA SER A 29 28.69 -17.34 11.69
C SER A 29 27.38 -16.56 11.69
N LEU A 30 26.38 -16.98 12.48
CA LEU A 30 25.10 -16.27 12.62
C LEU A 30 25.30 -14.88 13.21
N LEU A 31 26.16 -14.76 14.23
CA LEU A 31 26.47 -13.46 14.84
C LEU A 31 27.16 -12.51 13.87
N ILE A 32 28.09 -13.01 13.04
CA ILE A 32 28.73 -12.19 12.01
C ILE A 32 27.69 -11.68 11.01
N TRP A 33 26.83 -12.58 10.46
CA TRP A 33 25.79 -12.17 9.54
C TRP A 33 24.77 -11.20 10.17
N SER A 34 24.36 -11.46 11.41
CA SER A 34 23.49 -10.54 12.16
C SER A 34 24.17 -9.18 12.35
N GLY A 35 25.47 -9.17 12.69
CA GLY A 35 26.26 -7.95 12.83
C GLY A 35 26.29 -7.13 11.51
N ILE A 36 26.54 -7.79 10.39
CA ILE A 36 26.54 -7.14 9.07
C ILE A 36 25.17 -6.51 8.78
N ILE A 37 24.08 -7.25 9.03
CA ILE A 37 22.70 -6.75 8.79
C ILE A 37 22.39 -5.56 9.72
N VAL A 38 22.80 -5.62 10.99
CA VAL A 38 22.61 -4.53 11.94
C VAL A 38 23.40 -3.28 11.52
N ILE A 39 24.67 -3.44 11.14
CA ILE A 39 25.51 -2.33 10.65
C ILE A 39 24.89 -1.72 9.39
N TYR A 40 24.46 -2.55 8.45
CA TYR A 40 23.72 -2.10 7.27
C TYR A 40 22.47 -1.29 7.65
N GLY A 41 21.67 -1.80 8.59
CA GLY A 41 20.50 -1.10 9.11
C GLY A 41 20.85 0.26 9.74
N ILE A 42 21.90 0.32 10.55
CA ILE A 42 22.36 1.58 11.17
C ILE A 42 22.77 2.59 10.11
N ILE A 43 23.59 2.18 9.14
CA ILE A 43 24.13 3.09 8.11
C ILE A 43 23.02 3.58 7.16
N PHE A 44 22.13 2.70 6.69
CA PHE A 44 21.19 3.03 5.62
C PHE A 44 19.80 3.43 6.10
N TYR A 45 19.40 3.07 7.32
CA TYR A 45 18.07 3.43 7.87
C TYR A 45 18.15 4.43 9.03
N TYR A 46 19.09 4.26 9.96
CA TYR A 46 19.14 5.12 11.16
C TYR A 46 19.98 6.38 10.95
N LEU A 47 21.14 6.28 10.31
CA LEU A 47 22.00 7.45 10.06
C LEU A 47 21.28 8.54 9.24
N PRO A 48 20.52 8.23 8.17
CA PRO A 48 19.77 9.24 7.43
C PRO A 48 18.68 9.95 8.23
N LEU A 49 18.20 9.39 9.35
CA LEU A 49 17.25 10.08 10.24
C LEU A 49 17.85 11.36 10.83
N GLY A 50 19.18 11.45 10.93
CA GLY A 50 19.87 12.70 11.29
C GLY A 50 19.53 13.84 10.33
N GLY A 51 19.23 13.54 9.06
CA GLY A 51 18.77 14.50 8.07
C GLY A 51 17.43 15.16 8.39
N TRP A 52 16.62 14.58 9.30
CA TRP A 52 15.38 15.22 9.76
C TRP A 52 15.62 16.56 10.47
N LEU A 53 16.84 16.80 10.95
CA LEU A 53 17.24 18.09 11.52
C LEU A 53 17.03 19.24 10.52
N MET A 54 17.17 19.00 9.22
CA MET A 54 16.94 20.01 8.18
C MET A 54 15.54 20.63 8.23
N ALA A 55 14.52 19.89 8.70
CA ALA A 55 13.15 20.40 8.83
C ALA A 55 13.02 21.52 9.88
N PHE A 56 13.96 21.60 10.81
CA PHE A 56 14.00 22.58 11.92
C PHE A 56 15.03 23.69 11.68
N GLN A 57 15.64 23.70 10.50
CA GLN A 57 16.69 24.62 10.12
C GLN A 57 16.32 25.35 8.82
N ASN A 58 16.91 26.52 8.62
CA ASN A 58 17.02 27.12 7.30
C ASN A 58 18.25 26.51 6.61
N TYR A 59 18.10 25.23 6.23
CA TYR A 59 19.21 24.42 5.75
C TYR A 59 19.77 24.96 4.42
N ARG A 60 21.09 25.13 4.38
CA ARG A 60 21.84 25.47 3.17
C ARG A 60 22.91 24.40 2.96
N PRO A 61 22.99 23.78 1.77
CA PRO A 61 24.00 22.75 1.49
C PRO A 61 25.45 23.21 1.74
N ILE A 62 25.74 24.50 1.53
CA ILE A 62 27.06 25.07 1.73
C ILE A 62 27.44 25.13 3.21
N ASP A 63 26.50 25.36 4.11
CA ASP A 63 26.71 25.45 5.55
C ASP A 63 26.65 24.07 6.23
N GLY A 64 25.99 23.10 5.58
CA GLY A 64 25.80 21.76 6.10
C GLY A 64 24.84 21.71 7.30
N LEU A 65 24.65 20.49 7.86
CA LEU A 65 23.68 20.23 8.94
C LEU A 65 24.00 20.96 10.26
N PHE A 66 25.29 21.21 10.55
CA PHE A 66 25.70 21.71 11.87
C PHE A 66 25.86 23.22 11.94
N HIS A 67 25.91 23.90 10.79
CA HIS A 67 26.12 25.36 10.71
C HIS A 67 24.91 26.10 10.14
N SER A 68 23.90 25.37 9.65
CA SER A 68 22.64 25.97 9.19
C SER A 68 21.85 26.54 10.37
N GLU A 69 21.22 27.69 10.17
CA GLU A 69 20.43 28.42 11.18
C GLU A 69 19.26 27.57 11.68
N PHE A 70 19.14 27.39 12.99
CA PHE A 70 18.03 26.68 13.60
C PHE A 70 16.81 27.60 13.72
N VAL A 71 15.71 27.26 13.06
CA VAL A 71 14.46 28.08 13.00
C VAL A 71 13.27 27.39 13.69
N GLY A 72 13.49 26.27 14.37
CA GLY A 72 12.46 25.53 15.07
C GLY A 72 11.33 25.06 14.15
N LEU A 73 10.08 25.39 14.49
CA LEU A 73 8.89 24.95 13.72
C LEU A 73 8.49 25.87 12.57
N GLN A 74 9.29 26.88 12.25
CA GLN A 74 8.94 27.86 11.22
C GLN A 74 8.68 27.23 9.85
N LYS A 75 9.47 26.22 9.46
CA LYS A 75 9.28 25.51 8.19
C LYS A 75 7.95 24.74 8.15
N PHE A 76 7.51 24.18 9.27
CA PHE A 76 6.20 23.55 9.37
C PHE A 76 5.06 24.60 9.29
N GLN A 77 5.20 25.76 9.93
CA GLN A 77 4.21 26.84 9.83
C GLN A 77 4.10 27.31 8.38
N GLN A 78 5.23 27.52 7.69
CA GLN A 78 5.26 27.87 6.28
C GLN A 78 4.56 26.81 5.41
N LEU A 79 4.88 25.53 5.65
CA LEU A 79 4.30 24.39 4.93
C LEU A 79 2.77 24.32 5.06
N PHE A 80 2.23 24.46 6.28
CA PHE A 80 0.78 24.42 6.52
C PHE A 80 0.04 25.71 6.12
N SER A 81 0.75 26.80 5.88
CA SER A 81 0.20 28.04 5.34
C SER A 81 0.15 28.03 3.81
N ASP A 82 0.83 27.08 3.15
CA ASP A 82 0.83 26.94 1.70
C ASP A 82 -0.44 26.22 1.23
N ALA A 83 -1.30 26.92 0.49
CA ALA A 83 -2.51 26.35 -0.12
C ALA A 83 -2.20 25.18 -1.07
N THR A 84 -1.01 25.17 -1.68
CA THR A 84 -0.55 24.08 -2.53
C THR A 84 -0.33 22.81 -1.71
N PHE A 85 0.32 22.93 -0.56
CA PHE A 85 0.57 21.79 0.33
C PHE A 85 -0.73 21.20 0.89
N LEU A 86 -1.69 22.05 1.30
CA LEU A 86 -3.00 21.58 1.76
C LEU A 86 -3.75 20.79 0.69
N ARG A 87 -3.69 21.25 -0.56
CA ARG A 87 -4.24 20.51 -1.70
C ARG A 87 -3.51 19.18 -1.96
N VAL A 88 -2.20 19.14 -1.81
CA VAL A 88 -1.37 17.95 -1.93
C VAL A 88 -1.73 16.91 -0.86
N ILE A 89 -1.95 17.33 0.40
CA ILE A 89 -2.46 16.44 1.46
C ILE A 89 -3.79 15.81 1.04
N ARG A 90 -4.75 16.62 0.57
CA ARG A 90 -6.05 16.14 0.09
C ARG A 90 -5.88 15.09 -1.01
N ASN A 91 -5.06 15.38 -2.01
CA ASN A 91 -4.81 14.46 -3.14
C ASN A 91 -4.20 13.15 -2.67
N THR A 92 -3.18 13.23 -1.80
CA THR A 92 -2.49 12.04 -1.26
C THR A 92 -3.47 11.15 -0.49
N LEU A 93 -4.28 11.75 0.39
CA LEU A 93 -5.29 11.01 1.15
C LEU A 93 -6.38 10.43 0.24
N ALA A 94 -6.92 11.24 -0.68
CA ALA A 94 -7.97 10.78 -1.59
C ALA A 94 -7.48 9.61 -2.46
N MET A 95 -6.33 9.75 -3.11
CA MET A 95 -5.77 8.69 -3.94
C MET A 95 -5.35 7.46 -3.14
N GLY A 96 -4.76 7.67 -1.97
CA GLY A 96 -4.40 6.56 -1.08
C GLY A 96 -5.61 5.75 -0.65
N VAL A 97 -6.69 6.41 -0.25
CA VAL A 97 -7.95 5.75 0.13
C VAL A 97 -8.62 5.09 -1.08
N ILE A 98 -8.70 5.77 -2.23
CA ILE A 98 -9.26 5.19 -3.47
C ILE A 98 -8.49 3.94 -3.85
N ASN A 99 -7.16 4.02 -3.93
CA ASN A 99 -6.31 2.88 -4.29
C ASN A 99 -6.46 1.74 -3.28
N LEU A 100 -6.43 2.04 -1.97
CA LEU A 100 -6.63 1.04 -0.92
C LEU A 100 -7.96 0.32 -1.12
N VAL A 101 -9.08 1.05 -1.17
CA VAL A 101 -10.41 0.45 -1.20
C VAL A 101 -10.63 -0.34 -2.50
N VAL A 102 -10.32 0.28 -3.65
CA VAL A 102 -10.64 -0.32 -4.95
C VAL A 102 -9.76 -1.55 -5.22
N THR A 103 -8.46 -1.46 -4.99
CA THR A 103 -7.54 -2.59 -5.21
C THR A 103 -7.78 -3.72 -4.20
N PHE A 104 -8.06 -3.38 -2.93
CA PHE A 104 -8.33 -4.36 -1.88
C PHE A 104 -9.60 -5.16 -2.15
N VAL A 105 -10.69 -4.46 -2.48
CA VAL A 105 -11.97 -5.10 -2.83
C VAL A 105 -11.85 -5.92 -4.11
N ALA A 106 -11.15 -5.38 -5.14
CA ALA A 106 -10.93 -6.09 -6.39
C ALA A 106 -10.12 -7.38 -6.18
N ALA A 107 -9.06 -7.36 -5.36
CA ALA A 107 -8.25 -8.54 -5.08
C ALA A 107 -9.03 -9.65 -4.35
N ILE A 108 -9.84 -9.29 -3.35
CA ILE A 108 -10.69 -10.25 -2.64
C ILE A 108 -11.76 -10.82 -3.59
N ALA A 109 -12.46 -9.96 -4.33
CA ALA A 109 -13.48 -10.38 -5.28
C ALA A 109 -12.89 -11.30 -6.35
N PHE A 110 -11.73 -10.95 -6.91
CA PHE A 110 -11.03 -11.77 -7.89
C PHE A 110 -10.61 -13.12 -7.31
N ALA A 111 -10.07 -13.18 -6.10
CA ALA A 111 -9.70 -14.44 -5.44
C ALA A 111 -10.91 -15.35 -5.23
N VAL A 112 -12.02 -14.79 -4.73
CA VAL A 112 -13.27 -15.53 -4.50
C VAL A 112 -13.83 -16.05 -5.83
N LEU A 113 -13.95 -15.21 -6.85
CA LEU A 113 -14.45 -15.61 -8.17
C LEU A 113 -13.56 -16.68 -8.82
N LEU A 114 -12.25 -16.51 -8.72
CA LEU A 114 -11.29 -17.47 -9.27
C LEU A 114 -11.34 -18.82 -8.53
N ASN A 115 -11.67 -18.82 -7.24
CA ASN A 115 -11.88 -20.06 -6.48
C ASN A 115 -13.11 -20.85 -6.96
N GLU A 116 -14.13 -20.18 -7.46
CA GLU A 116 -15.34 -20.82 -8.01
C GLU A 116 -15.13 -21.44 -9.39
N VAL A 117 -14.02 -21.13 -10.08
CA VAL A 117 -13.72 -21.71 -11.39
C VAL A 117 -13.34 -23.18 -11.24
N ARG A 118 -14.18 -24.07 -11.81
CA ARG A 118 -14.01 -25.54 -11.75
C ARG A 118 -12.95 -26.07 -12.70
N ASN A 119 -12.82 -25.44 -13.88
CA ASN A 119 -11.83 -25.85 -14.86
C ASN A 119 -10.43 -25.45 -14.41
N THR A 120 -9.62 -26.43 -14.07
CA THR A 120 -8.24 -26.23 -13.57
C THR A 120 -7.31 -25.54 -14.59
N ILE A 121 -7.47 -25.85 -15.88
CA ILE A 121 -6.69 -25.24 -16.96
C ILE A 121 -7.09 -23.78 -17.09
N GLY A 122 -8.39 -23.50 -17.21
CA GLY A 122 -8.91 -22.13 -17.27
C GLY A 122 -8.51 -21.30 -16.06
N LYS A 123 -8.61 -21.87 -14.84
CA LYS A 123 -8.18 -21.23 -13.61
C LYS A 123 -6.70 -20.83 -13.68
N LYS A 124 -5.80 -21.75 -14.06
CA LYS A 124 -4.36 -21.47 -14.19
C LYS A 124 -4.08 -20.41 -15.25
N THR A 125 -4.76 -20.47 -16.39
CA THR A 125 -4.61 -19.48 -17.48
C THR A 125 -5.00 -18.08 -17.00
N VAL A 126 -6.16 -17.92 -16.36
CA VAL A 126 -6.62 -16.64 -15.81
C VAL A 126 -5.64 -16.14 -14.74
N GLN A 127 -5.16 -17.00 -13.85
CA GLN A 127 -4.14 -16.66 -12.86
C GLN A 127 -2.87 -16.11 -13.52
N THR A 128 -2.32 -16.83 -14.48
CA THR A 128 -1.06 -16.42 -15.17
C THR A 128 -1.22 -15.06 -15.86
N ILE A 129 -2.31 -14.90 -16.63
CA ILE A 129 -2.59 -13.63 -17.34
C ILE A 129 -2.77 -12.47 -16.35
N SER A 130 -3.49 -12.70 -15.26
CA SER A 130 -3.77 -11.64 -14.27
C SER A 130 -2.55 -11.27 -13.40
N TYR A 131 -1.56 -12.17 -13.27
CA TYR A 131 -0.34 -11.88 -12.52
C TYR A 131 0.69 -11.10 -13.34
N LEU A 132 0.64 -11.26 -14.67
CA LEU A 132 1.65 -10.71 -15.57
C LEU A 132 1.81 -9.18 -15.46
N PRO A 133 0.75 -8.36 -15.37
CA PRO A 133 0.88 -6.90 -15.27
C PRO A 133 1.68 -6.43 -14.05
N HIS A 134 1.66 -7.17 -12.95
CA HIS A 134 2.43 -6.84 -11.75
C HIS A 134 3.94 -6.73 -12.01
N PHE A 135 4.49 -7.54 -12.91
CA PHE A 135 5.92 -7.57 -13.24
C PHE A 135 6.35 -6.46 -14.20
N LEU A 136 5.41 -5.74 -14.80
CA LEU A 136 5.72 -4.59 -15.64
C LEU A 136 6.13 -3.38 -14.78
N SER A 137 7.14 -2.63 -15.23
CA SER A 137 7.45 -1.35 -14.60
C SER A 137 6.32 -0.34 -14.79
N TRP A 138 6.19 0.64 -13.88
CA TRP A 138 5.20 1.71 -14.03
C TRP A 138 5.41 2.53 -15.31
N ILE A 139 6.65 2.66 -15.79
CA ILE A 139 6.94 3.34 -17.07
C ILE A 139 6.24 2.64 -18.23
N ILE A 140 6.29 1.31 -18.29
CA ILE A 140 5.62 0.53 -19.34
C ILE A 140 4.11 0.62 -19.18
N VAL A 141 3.60 0.45 -17.96
CA VAL A 141 2.16 0.51 -17.66
C VAL A 141 1.58 1.86 -18.04
N THR A 142 2.23 2.95 -17.65
CA THR A 142 1.76 4.31 -17.97
C THR A 142 1.88 4.62 -19.46
N GLY A 143 2.90 4.10 -20.14
CA GLY A 143 3.00 4.17 -21.60
C GLY A 143 1.82 3.51 -22.30
N ILE A 144 1.49 2.27 -21.94
CA ILE A 144 0.32 1.54 -22.47
C ILE A 144 -0.97 2.33 -22.23
N ILE A 145 -1.16 2.87 -21.03
CA ILE A 145 -2.37 3.66 -20.69
C ILE A 145 -2.42 4.96 -21.47
N HIS A 146 -1.27 5.64 -21.61
CA HIS A 146 -1.17 6.87 -22.39
C HIS A 146 -1.54 6.64 -23.85
N ASP A 147 -0.98 5.59 -24.47
CA ASP A 147 -1.27 5.24 -25.86
C ASP A 147 -2.74 4.85 -26.05
N ALA A 148 -3.28 4.02 -25.15
CA ALA A 148 -4.68 3.58 -25.23
C ALA A 148 -5.68 4.74 -25.05
N LEU A 149 -5.39 5.74 -24.22
CA LEU A 149 -6.24 6.89 -23.92
C LEU A 149 -5.87 8.15 -24.72
N SER A 150 -4.88 8.07 -25.62
CA SER A 150 -4.53 9.20 -26.51
C SER A 150 -5.68 9.56 -27.44
N GLY A 151 -5.63 10.75 -28.06
CA GLY A 151 -6.66 11.19 -29.00
C GLY A 151 -6.87 10.23 -30.20
N THR A 152 -5.81 9.48 -30.57
CA THR A 152 -5.83 8.44 -31.61
C THR A 152 -5.78 7.03 -31.04
N GLY A 153 -5.95 6.90 -29.71
CA GLY A 153 -5.87 5.62 -29.02
C GLY A 153 -7.12 4.78 -29.17
N ILE A 154 -6.95 3.48 -28.95
CA ILE A 154 -8.00 2.46 -29.13
C ILE A 154 -9.28 2.77 -28.33
N ILE A 155 -9.16 3.39 -27.17
CA ILE A 155 -10.35 3.72 -26.33
C ILE A 155 -11.18 4.82 -27.02
N ASN A 156 -10.54 5.88 -27.53
CA ASN A 156 -11.23 6.92 -28.26
C ASN A 156 -11.85 6.38 -29.55
N GLU A 157 -11.13 5.55 -30.28
CA GLU A 157 -11.65 4.92 -31.53
C GLU A 157 -12.89 4.06 -31.21
N LEU A 158 -12.87 3.25 -30.19
CA LEU A 158 -14.02 2.44 -29.74
C LEU A 158 -15.20 3.32 -29.33
N LEU A 159 -14.98 4.38 -28.55
CA LEU A 159 -16.06 5.26 -28.10
C LEU A 159 -16.72 6.03 -29.24
N VAL A 160 -15.94 6.47 -30.24
CA VAL A 160 -16.46 7.13 -31.44
C VAL A 160 -17.23 6.14 -32.31
N ASN A 161 -16.68 4.96 -32.58
CA ASN A 161 -17.31 3.92 -33.38
C ASN A 161 -18.63 3.40 -32.78
N LEU A 162 -18.72 3.37 -31.43
CA LEU A 162 -19.94 3.01 -30.72
C LEU A 162 -20.93 4.18 -30.57
N ASN A 163 -20.62 5.35 -31.15
CA ASN A 163 -21.42 6.60 -31.05
C ASN A 163 -21.67 7.05 -29.60
N VAL A 164 -20.76 6.70 -28.66
CA VAL A 164 -20.80 7.16 -27.25
C VAL A 164 -20.32 8.61 -27.17
N ILE A 165 -19.34 8.96 -27.99
CA ILE A 165 -18.79 10.32 -28.11
C ILE A 165 -18.73 10.71 -29.58
N ASN A 166 -18.86 12.03 -29.88
CA ASN A 166 -18.80 12.56 -31.24
C ASN A 166 -17.37 12.92 -31.69
N GLN A 167 -16.46 13.15 -30.72
CA GLN A 167 -15.08 13.54 -30.98
C GLN A 167 -14.15 12.91 -29.92
N PRO A 168 -12.89 12.60 -30.27
CA PRO A 168 -11.92 12.08 -29.34
C PRO A 168 -11.74 13.00 -28.11
N ILE A 169 -11.67 12.38 -26.92
CA ILE A 169 -11.45 13.07 -25.66
C ILE A 169 -9.95 13.06 -25.31
N ASN A 170 -9.41 14.22 -24.94
CA ASN A 170 -8.08 14.25 -24.33
C ASN A 170 -8.22 13.96 -22.82
N PHE A 171 -8.21 12.68 -22.46
CA PHE A 171 -8.40 12.22 -21.07
C PHE A 171 -7.41 12.84 -20.08
N PHE A 172 -6.17 13.10 -20.50
CA PHE A 172 -5.13 13.68 -19.65
C PHE A 172 -5.19 15.20 -19.51
N ALA A 173 -6.09 15.86 -20.22
CA ALA A 173 -6.34 17.29 -20.04
C ALA A 173 -7.46 17.57 -19.00
N HIS A 174 -8.23 16.56 -18.64
CA HIS A 174 -9.39 16.67 -17.76
C HIS A 174 -9.12 16.10 -16.38
N LYS A 175 -9.24 16.92 -15.35
CA LYS A 175 -8.98 16.56 -13.94
C LYS A 175 -9.89 15.44 -13.42
N GLU A 176 -11.11 15.40 -13.93
CA GLU A 176 -12.16 14.45 -13.57
C GLU A 176 -11.77 13.00 -13.87
N TYR A 177 -11.00 12.77 -14.93
CA TYR A 177 -10.60 11.45 -15.35
C TYR A 177 -9.31 10.96 -14.65
N PHE A 178 -8.53 11.86 -14.07
CA PHE A 178 -7.20 11.50 -13.55
C PHE A 178 -7.27 10.42 -12.46
N TRP A 179 -8.09 10.62 -11.44
CA TRP A 179 -8.20 9.64 -10.35
C TRP A 179 -8.80 8.29 -10.79
N PRO A 180 -9.89 8.24 -11.58
CA PRO A 180 -10.37 7.00 -12.18
C PRO A 180 -9.31 6.25 -13.00
N ILE A 181 -8.53 6.94 -13.84
CA ILE A 181 -7.46 6.33 -14.64
C ILE A 181 -6.39 5.71 -13.74
N VAL A 182 -5.91 6.45 -12.74
CA VAL A 182 -4.92 5.95 -11.78
C VAL A 182 -5.46 4.75 -10.99
N ALA A 183 -6.72 4.81 -10.53
CA ALA A 183 -7.35 3.70 -9.80
C ALA A 183 -7.49 2.46 -10.69
N PHE A 184 -7.94 2.60 -11.94
CA PHE A 184 -8.02 1.51 -12.89
C PHE A 184 -6.65 0.87 -13.16
N ALA A 185 -5.63 1.68 -13.37
CA ALA A 185 -4.26 1.22 -13.59
C ALA A 185 -3.74 0.39 -12.42
N ASN A 186 -3.97 0.85 -11.18
CA ASN A 186 -3.60 0.10 -9.97
C ASN A 186 -4.36 -1.22 -9.87
N VAL A 187 -5.67 -1.23 -10.13
CA VAL A 187 -6.47 -2.46 -10.13
C VAL A 187 -5.96 -3.43 -11.17
N TRP A 188 -5.76 -2.99 -12.40
CA TRP A 188 -5.28 -3.85 -13.48
C TRP A 188 -3.90 -4.45 -13.17
N LYS A 189 -3.00 -3.64 -12.63
CA LYS A 189 -1.64 -4.07 -12.33
C LYS A 189 -1.55 -4.98 -11.10
N GLU A 190 -2.28 -4.67 -10.02
CA GLU A 190 -2.03 -5.25 -8.70
C GLU A 190 -3.05 -6.31 -8.26
N THR A 191 -4.25 -6.36 -8.86
CA THR A 191 -5.32 -7.26 -8.39
C THR A 191 -4.93 -8.73 -8.44
N GLY A 192 -4.34 -9.18 -9.56
CA GLY A 192 -3.95 -10.58 -9.71
C GLY A 192 -2.93 -11.00 -8.66
N TRP A 193 -1.89 -10.21 -8.49
CA TRP A 193 -0.82 -10.47 -7.51
C TRP A 193 -1.34 -10.49 -6.09
N ASN A 194 -2.09 -9.47 -5.69
CA ASN A 194 -2.66 -9.38 -4.34
C ASN A 194 -3.66 -10.51 -4.04
N ALA A 195 -4.34 -11.03 -5.05
CA ALA A 195 -5.26 -12.15 -4.89
C ALA A 195 -4.59 -13.46 -4.47
N ILE A 196 -3.29 -13.63 -4.69
CA ILE A 196 -2.54 -14.86 -4.34
C ILE A 196 -2.69 -15.18 -2.87
N ILE A 197 -2.55 -14.17 -1.99
CA ILE A 197 -2.60 -14.36 -0.54
C ILE A 197 -4.02 -14.77 -0.11
N TYR A 198 -5.04 -14.15 -0.70
CA TYR A 198 -6.43 -14.51 -0.42
C TYR A 198 -6.77 -15.91 -0.93
N LEU A 199 -6.28 -16.31 -2.12
CA LEU A 199 -6.44 -17.67 -2.64
C LEU A 199 -5.80 -18.70 -1.73
N ALA A 200 -4.58 -18.42 -1.23
CA ALA A 200 -3.92 -19.29 -0.26
C ALA A 200 -4.73 -19.41 1.03
N ALA A 201 -5.30 -18.32 1.53
CA ALA A 201 -6.16 -18.32 2.70
C ALA A 201 -7.45 -19.13 2.47
N ILE A 202 -8.08 -19.01 1.29
CA ILE A 202 -9.28 -19.79 0.92
C ILE A 202 -8.97 -21.29 0.89
N THR A 203 -7.82 -21.67 0.34
CA THR A 203 -7.43 -23.10 0.27
C THR A 203 -7.09 -23.71 1.62
N ALA A 204 -6.83 -22.89 2.64
CA ALA A 204 -6.58 -23.34 4.02
C ALA A 204 -7.87 -23.56 4.83
N ILE A 205 -9.04 -23.20 4.31
CA ILE A 205 -10.33 -23.45 4.96
C ILE A 205 -10.62 -24.93 4.93
N ASP A 206 -11.10 -25.50 6.07
CA ASP A 206 -11.46 -26.92 6.16
C ASP A 206 -12.57 -27.28 5.16
N PRO A 207 -12.32 -28.23 4.24
CA PRO A 207 -13.32 -28.69 3.27
C PRO A 207 -14.63 -29.18 3.91
N SER A 208 -14.59 -29.71 5.13
CA SER A 208 -15.78 -30.21 5.86
C SER A 208 -16.84 -29.12 6.07
N LEU A 209 -16.42 -27.84 6.19
CA LEU A 209 -17.35 -26.71 6.31
C LEU A 209 -18.17 -26.50 5.03
N TYR A 210 -17.55 -26.71 3.87
CA TYR A 210 -18.23 -26.63 2.57
C TYR A 210 -19.15 -27.82 2.34
N GLU A 211 -18.78 -29.00 2.83
CA GLU A 211 -19.61 -30.23 2.78
C GLU A 211 -20.84 -30.06 3.66
N ALA A 212 -20.69 -29.63 4.92
CA ALA A 212 -21.79 -29.35 5.84
C ALA A 212 -22.76 -28.31 5.23
N ALA A 213 -22.25 -27.20 4.72
CA ALA A 213 -23.05 -26.18 4.04
C ALA A 213 -23.82 -26.77 2.81
N SER A 214 -23.22 -27.77 2.13
CA SER A 214 -23.87 -28.43 1.00
C SER A 214 -25.04 -29.32 1.45
N ILE A 215 -24.88 -30.01 2.56
CA ILE A 215 -25.94 -30.86 3.18
C ILE A 215 -27.11 -29.96 3.63
N ASP A 216 -26.81 -28.77 4.16
CA ASP A 216 -27.81 -27.77 4.55
C ASP A 216 -28.45 -27.05 3.33
N GLY A 217 -28.14 -27.46 2.10
CA GLY A 217 -28.72 -26.89 0.87
C GLY A 217 -28.16 -25.54 0.47
N ALA A 218 -27.01 -25.12 1.02
CA ALA A 218 -26.41 -23.83 0.69
C ALA A 218 -25.89 -23.77 -0.77
N GLY A 219 -26.42 -22.82 -1.55
CA GLY A 219 -25.92 -22.49 -2.88
C GLY A 219 -24.56 -21.80 -2.84
N ARG A 220 -23.96 -21.54 -4.02
CA ARG A 220 -22.61 -20.93 -4.14
C ARG A 220 -22.47 -19.62 -3.37
N TRP A 221 -23.41 -18.69 -3.55
CA TRP A 221 -23.38 -17.39 -2.85
C TRP A 221 -23.49 -17.52 -1.33
N ALA A 222 -24.32 -18.48 -0.85
CA ALA A 222 -24.42 -18.76 0.57
C ALA A 222 -23.08 -19.28 1.13
N LYS A 223 -22.39 -20.19 0.43
CA LYS A 223 -21.06 -20.68 0.80
C LYS A 223 -20.01 -19.57 0.81
N ILE A 224 -20.00 -18.71 -0.20
CA ILE A 224 -19.09 -17.55 -0.25
C ILE A 224 -19.32 -16.66 0.98
N LYS A 225 -20.57 -16.30 1.25
CA LYS A 225 -20.93 -15.35 2.32
C LYS A 225 -20.71 -15.92 3.73
N HIS A 226 -21.00 -17.20 3.95
CA HIS A 226 -21.06 -17.78 5.30
C HIS A 226 -19.89 -18.73 5.61
N VAL A 227 -19.13 -19.18 4.61
CA VAL A 227 -17.95 -20.04 4.81
C VAL A 227 -16.68 -19.35 4.33
N THR A 228 -16.61 -18.94 3.04
CA THR A 228 -15.39 -18.43 2.44
C THR A 228 -14.97 -17.09 3.06
N LEU A 229 -15.84 -16.06 3.02
CA LEU A 229 -15.50 -14.73 3.53
C LEU A 229 -15.21 -14.72 5.05
N PRO A 230 -16.01 -15.39 5.90
CA PRO A 230 -15.67 -15.53 7.32
C PRO A 230 -14.36 -16.29 7.55
N GLY A 231 -14.12 -17.36 6.78
CA GLY A 231 -12.90 -18.16 6.89
C GLY A 231 -11.62 -17.41 6.59
N ILE A 232 -11.64 -16.47 5.64
CA ILE A 232 -10.48 -15.64 5.31
C ILE A 232 -10.45 -14.30 6.06
N ARG A 233 -11.44 -14.02 6.93
CA ARG A 233 -11.52 -12.74 7.67
C ARG A 233 -10.23 -12.40 8.41
N PRO A 234 -9.53 -13.32 9.09
CA PRO A 234 -8.26 -13.00 9.75
C PRO A 234 -7.20 -12.47 8.77
N THR A 235 -7.09 -13.10 7.60
CA THR A 235 -6.17 -12.66 6.54
C THR A 235 -6.55 -11.29 5.98
N ILE A 236 -7.85 -11.06 5.76
CA ILE A 236 -8.37 -9.75 5.33
C ILE A 236 -7.96 -8.67 6.34
N MET A 237 -8.15 -8.90 7.64
CA MET A 237 -7.84 -7.92 8.67
C MET A 237 -6.34 -7.62 8.77
N ILE A 238 -5.49 -8.65 8.70
CA ILE A 238 -4.03 -8.46 8.72
C ILE A 238 -3.57 -7.63 7.52
N LEU A 239 -4.02 -7.99 6.31
CA LEU A 239 -3.64 -7.27 5.09
C LEU A 239 -4.21 -5.85 5.05
N LEU A 240 -5.42 -5.63 5.55
CA LEU A 240 -5.99 -4.30 5.69
C LEU A 240 -5.14 -3.42 6.59
N LEU A 241 -4.74 -3.94 7.76
CA LEU A 241 -3.86 -3.21 8.69
C LEU A 241 -2.52 -2.83 8.05
N MET A 242 -1.89 -3.77 7.34
CA MET A 242 -0.64 -3.51 6.63
C MET A 242 -0.81 -2.43 5.55
N ASN A 243 -1.93 -2.46 4.81
CA ASN A 243 -2.19 -1.49 3.75
C ASN A 243 -2.58 -0.10 4.27
N VAL A 244 -3.30 -0.01 5.41
CA VAL A 244 -3.64 1.29 6.02
C VAL A 244 -2.38 2.09 6.37
N GLY A 245 -1.31 1.43 6.82
CA GLY A 245 -0.02 2.09 7.06
C GLY A 245 0.59 2.72 5.80
N ASN A 246 0.24 2.19 4.65
CA ASN A 246 0.75 2.63 3.35
C ASN A 246 -0.20 3.59 2.60
N VAL A 247 -1.31 4.01 3.19
CA VAL A 247 -2.30 4.89 2.51
C VAL A 247 -1.67 6.18 1.99
N LEU A 248 -0.71 6.77 2.72
CA LEU A 248 -0.02 7.97 2.26
C LEU A 248 1.03 7.71 1.17
N ASN A 249 1.31 6.45 0.83
CA ASN A 249 2.07 6.08 -0.36
C ASN A 249 1.09 5.96 -1.55
N ALA A 250 0.59 7.09 -2.01
CA ALA A 250 -0.48 7.19 -3.02
C ALA A 250 -0.06 6.80 -4.45
N GLY A 251 1.09 6.12 -4.62
CA GLY A 251 1.62 5.72 -5.91
C GLY A 251 2.42 6.84 -6.59
N PHE A 252 3.61 7.16 -6.07
CA PHE A 252 4.48 8.22 -6.61
C PHE A 252 4.69 8.06 -8.13
N GLU A 253 5.13 6.86 -8.57
CA GLU A 253 5.54 6.63 -9.95
C GLU A 253 4.41 6.87 -10.95
N ILE A 254 3.25 6.27 -10.74
CA ILE A 254 2.11 6.41 -11.65
C ILE A 254 1.61 7.85 -11.70
N GLN A 255 1.55 8.53 -10.56
CA GLN A 255 1.07 9.91 -10.50
C GLN A 255 2.05 10.89 -11.11
N TYR A 256 3.36 10.64 -10.96
CA TYR A 256 4.43 11.42 -11.58
C TYR A 256 4.46 11.24 -13.10
N LEU A 257 4.29 9.98 -13.59
CA LEU A 257 4.37 9.65 -15.01
C LEU A 257 3.12 10.06 -15.81
N LEU A 258 1.91 9.96 -15.21
CA LEU A 258 0.66 10.37 -15.86
C LEU A 258 0.30 11.83 -15.59
N GLY A 259 0.88 12.43 -14.54
CA GLY A 259 0.64 13.83 -14.18
C GLY A 259 1.26 14.79 -15.19
N ASN A 260 0.55 15.89 -15.45
CA ASN A 260 1.02 16.98 -16.28
C ASN A 260 0.52 18.32 -15.73
N GLY A 261 0.91 19.45 -16.35
CA GLY A 261 0.54 20.79 -15.89
C GLY A 261 -0.96 21.04 -15.83
N LEU A 262 -1.77 20.41 -16.71
CA LEU A 262 -3.22 20.61 -16.77
C LEU A 262 -3.96 19.94 -15.61
N VAL A 263 -3.44 18.81 -15.14
CA VAL A 263 -4.04 18.02 -14.06
C VAL A 263 -3.26 18.10 -12.74
N GLN A 264 -2.24 18.97 -12.64
CA GLN A 264 -1.39 19.13 -11.45
C GLN A 264 -2.19 19.33 -10.15
N SER A 265 -3.33 20.00 -10.22
CA SER A 265 -4.19 20.24 -9.05
C SER A 265 -4.77 18.98 -8.42
N VAL A 266 -4.77 17.85 -9.12
CA VAL A 266 -5.26 16.54 -8.66
C VAL A 266 -4.20 15.44 -8.70
N SER A 267 -3.11 15.59 -9.47
CA SER A 267 -2.04 14.59 -9.61
C SER A 267 -0.92 14.75 -8.57
N GLN A 268 -0.73 15.97 -8.05
CA GLN A 268 0.38 16.24 -7.12
C GLN A 268 0.12 15.63 -5.75
N THR A 269 0.99 14.71 -5.34
CA THR A 269 1.01 14.06 -4.02
C THR A 269 2.14 14.60 -3.16
N ILE A 270 2.20 14.21 -1.87
CA ILE A 270 3.28 14.63 -0.96
C ILE A 270 4.65 14.25 -1.52
N ASP A 271 4.81 13.05 -2.08
CA ASP A 271 6.10 12.61 -2.64
C ASP A 271 6.53 13.45 -3.85
N ILE A 272 5.59 13.83 -4.72
CA ILE A 272 5.84 14.73 -5.85
C ILE A 272 6.15 16.16 -5.35
N TYR A 273 5.46 16.60 -4.29
CA TYR A 273 5.76 17.89 -3.66
C TYR A 273 7.18 17.92 -3.09
N VAL A 274 7.58 16.87 -2.37
CA VAL A 274 8.96 16.72 -1.83
C VAL A 274 9.99 16.71 -2.96
N LEU A 275 9.73 16.02 -4.06
CA LEU A 275 10.61 16.03 -5.22
C LEU A 275 10.76 17.44 -5.81
N ASN A 276 9.64 18.13 -6.04
CA ASN A 276 9.64 19.43 -6.71
C ASN A 276 10.24 20.54 -5.83
N TRP A 277 9.80 20.66 -4.58
CA TRP A 277 10.25 21.71 -3.67
C TRP A 277 11.56 21.34 -2.98
N GLY A 278 11.67 20.12 -2.46
CA GLY A 278 12.85 19.68 -1.73
C GLY A 278 14.06 19.51 -2.63
N ILE A 279 13.93 18.81 -3.74
CA ILE A 279 15.07 18.45 -4.60
C ILE A 279 15.20 19.43 -5.76
N SER A 280 14.15 19.64 -6.57
CA SER A 280 14.27 20.44 -7.80
C SER A 280 14.46 21.94 -7.53
N GLN A 281 13.84 22.49 -6.48
CA GLN A 281 14.01 23.89 -6.06
C GLN A 281 15.09 24.08 -4.99
N GLY A 282 15.60 22.99 -4.41
CA GLY A 282 16.68 23.03 -3.41
C GLY A 282 16.23 23.45 -2.00
N ASP A 283 14.92 23.57 -1.71
CA ASP A 283 14.42 23.80 -0.34
C ASP A 283 14.30 22.48 0.42
N PHE A 284 15.46 21.94 0.79
CA PHE A 284 15.54 20.68 1.55
C PHE A 284 14.79 20.75 2.88
N SER A 285 14.70 21.94 3.49
CA SER A 285 14.02 22.16 4.76
C SER A 285 12.51 21.91 4.64
N ILE A 286 11.86 22.48 3.63
CA ILE A 286 10.43 22.28 3.34
C ILE A 286 10.18 20.84 2.89
N GLY A 287 11.03 20.28 2.02
CA GLY A 287 10.92 18.89 1.59
C GLY A 287 11.01 17.91 2.77
N THR A 288 11.95 18.13 3.68
CA THR A 288 12.11 17.28 4.88
C THR A 288 10.93 17.46 5.84
N ALA A 289 10.43 18.67 6.04
CA ALA A 289 9.25 18.92 6.88
C ALA A 289 8.01 18.20 6.34
N ALA A 290 7.79 18.21 5.01
CA ALA A 290 6.71 17.46 4.36
C ALA A 290 6.88 15.93 4.53
N GLY A 291 8.11 15.42 4.42
CA GLY A 291 8.42 14.01 4.66
C GLY A 291 8.17 13.57 6.11
N ILE A 292 8.57 14.40 7.09
CA ILE A 292 8.28 14.14 8.51
C ILE A 292 6.77 14.13 8.75
N PHE A 293 6.04 15.11 8.23
CA PHE A 293 4.58 15.14 8.33
C PHE A 293 3.95 13.84 7.81
N LYS A 294 4.34 13.40 6.60
CA LYS A 294 3.89 12.13 6.02
C LYS A 294 4.16 10.95 6.94
N SER A 295 5.38 10.86 7.50
CA SER A 295 5.79 9.77 8.40
C SER A 295 4.97 9.76 9.70
N VAL A 296 4.78 10.92 10.33
CA VAL A 296 3.98 11.06 11.56
C VAL A 296 2.53 10.64 11.31
N VAL A 297 1.90 11.12 10.23
CA VAL A 297 0.52 10.74 9.90
C VAL A 297 0.42 9.24 9.60
N SER A 298 1.38 8.64 8.89
CA SER A 298 1.42 7.18 8.65
C SER A 298 1.48 6.39 9.96
N ILE A 299 2.33 6.80 10.91
CA ILE A 299 2.42 6.15 12.22
C ILE A 299 1.10 6.26 12.97
N VAL A 300 0.49 7.43 13.00
CA VAL A 300 -0.82 7.65 13.66
C VAL A 300 -1.89 6.75 13.05
N LEU A 301 -1.96 6.66 11.72
CA LEU A 301 -2.91 5.79 11.02
C LEU A 301 -2.69 4.31 11.36
N ILE A 302 -1.44 3.84 11.41
CA ILE A 302 -1.11 2.46 11.81
C ILE A 302 -1.57 2.18 13.24
N VAL A 303 -1.28 3.10 14.18
CA VAL A 303 -1.67 2.94 15.59
C VAL A 303 -3.20 2.88 15.73
N ILE A 304 -3.92 3.79 15.09
CA ILE A 304 -5.39 3.81 15.09
C ILE A 304 -5.95 2.51 14.51
N ALA A 305 -5.46 2.10 13.33
CA ALA A 305 -5.90 0.88 12.68
C ALA A 305 -5.66 -0.36 13.55
N ASN A 306 -4.49 -0.46 14.18
CA ASN A 306 -4.16 -1.57 15.08
C ASN A 306 -5.05 -1.59 16.34
N GLN A 307 -5.38 -0.43 16.92
CA GLN A 307 -6.32 -0.35 18.05
C GLN A 307 -7.72 -0.80 17.67
N ILE A 308 -8.22 -0.38 16.49
CA ILE A 308 -9.54 -0.81 15.98
C ILE A 308 -9.56 -2.32 15.74
N ALA A 309 -8.50 -2.87 15.15
CA ALA A 309 -8.43 -4.32 14.89
C ALA A 309 -8.40 -5.15 16.17
N LYS A 310 -7.65 -4.75 17.18
CA LYS A 310 -7.63 -5.43 18.49
C LYS A 310 -9.01 -5.42 19.16
N ARG A 311 -9.75 -4.33 19.04
CA ARG A 311 -11.08 -4.20 19.65
C ARG A 311 -12.15 -5.04 18.94
N ASN A 312 -11.97 -5.35 17.65
CA ASN A 312 -12.91 -6.14 16.84
C ASN A 312 -12.47 -7.60 16.64
N GLY A 313 -11.32 -7.99 17.20
CA GLY A 313 -10.76 -9.34 17.12
C GLY A 313 -11.02 -10.21 18.37
N ASP A 314 -11.56 -9.60 19.44
CA ASP A 314 -12.11 -10.26 20.61
C ASP A 314 -13.65 -10.41 20.42
#